data_701612dc3c37ada5a3dd70baff3e4a0f
#
_entry.id   701612dc3c37ada5a3dd70baff3e4a0f
#
_cell.length_a   1.000
_cell.length_b   1.000
_cell.length_c   1.000
_cell.angle_alpha   90.00
_cell.angle_beta   90.00
_cell.angle_gamma   90.00
#
_symmetry.space_group_name_H-M   'P 1'
#
loop_
_entity.id
_entity.type
_entity.pdbx_description
1 polymer ?
#
loop_
_entity_poly.entity_id
_entity_poly.type
_entity_poly.pdbx_seq_one_letter_code
_entity_poly.pdbx_strand_id
1 'polypeptide(L)'
;LEYELRRLYRAGELTDQQIAELKEAEFPFDTPVRRTAKSVVRIDDGKRWPSCSAAEKELGITQGWMSDVCNMALRGKWVAIKNQFYCFESMYSPDMDLTEIRGLAGWIVNLETGEMFPTTTEAAKAAGTSRSVVLDHVKNKVKPQNKRFSYVRDWDGKVGRLVDLNVQMICLETDTIYHSYDEICAAIWSDG
;
A
#
# COMPACT_ATOMS: atom_id res chain seq x y z
N LEU A 1 12.19 10.05 35.63
CA LEU A 1 12.64 11.05 36.62
C LEU A 1 12.96 12.41 35.96
N GLU A 2 13.85 12.47 34.97
CA GLU A 2 14.23 13.74 34.28
C GLU A 2 13.05 14.47 33.65
N TYR A 3 12.12 13.75 33.02
CA TYR A 3 10.93 14.34 32.42
C TYR A 3 10.04 15.02 33.45
N GLU A 4 9.88 14.39 34.62
CA GLU A 4 9.05 14.91 35.71
C GLU A 4 9.66 16.17 36.29
N LEU A 5 10.99 16.19 36.55
CA LEU A 5 11.70 17.35 37.04
C LEU A 5 11.61 18.55 36.10
N ARG A 6 11.71 18.32 34.79
CA ARG A 6 11.50 19.38 33.77
C ARG A 6 10.07 19.90 33.74
N ARG A 7 9.08 19.00 33.93
CA ARG A 7 7.66 19.39 34.02
C ARG A 7 7.42 20.30 35.21
N LEU A 8 7.89 19.89 36.40
CA LEU A 8 7.78 20.66 37.65
C LEU A 8 8.48 22.03 37.55
N TYR A 9 9.67 22.07 36.96
CA TYR A 9 10.40 23.34 36.72
C TYR A 9 9.59 24.29 35.82
N ARG A 10 9.04 23.80 34.71
CA ARG A 10 8.23 24.62 33.80
C ARG A 10 6.91 25.09 34.42
N ALA A 11 6.35 24.30 35.30
CA ALA A 11 5.14 24.64 36.03
C ALA A 11 5.41 25.62 37.20
N GLY A 12 6.69 25.92 37.54
CA GLY A 12 7.04 26.72 38.70
C GLY A 12 6.77 26.02 40.02
N GLU A 13 6.70 24.70 40.03
CA GLU A 13 6.38 23.87 41.19
C GLU A 13 7.63 23.44 41.98
N LEU A 14 8.84 23.74 41.49
CA LEU A 14 10.09 23.51 42.21
C LEU A 14 10.43 24.69 43.10
N THR A 15 10.93 24.44 44.31
CA THR A 15 11.44 25.46 45.21
C THR A 15 12.79 25.99 44.74
N ASP A 16 13.16 27.22 45.16
CA ASP A 16 14.46 27.83 44.82
C ASP A 16 15.64 26.96 45.26
N GLN A 17 15.51 26.27 46.40
CA GLN A 17 16.53 25.34 46.88
C GLN A 17 16.69 24.14 45.97
N GLN A 18 15.58 23.52 45.54
CA GLN A 18 15.60 22.39 44.59
C GLN A 18 16.17 22.80 43.24
N ILE A 19 15.87 24.01 42.77
CA ILE A 19 16.44 24.57 41.54
C ILE A 19 17.95 24.75 41.68
N ALA A 20 18.41 25.23 42.83
CA ALA A 20 19.83 25.43 43.11
C ALA A 20 20.60 24.10 43.14
N GLU A 21 20.06 23.08 43.82
CA GLU A 21 20.64 21.72 43.87
C GLU A 21 20.71 21.08 42.49
N LEU A 22 19.65 21.24 41.67
CA LEU A 22 19.63 20.73 40.32
C LEU A 22 20.59 21.47 39.37
N LYS A 23 20.81 22.78 39.57
CA LYS A 23 21.82 23.55 38.84
C LYS A 23 23.24 23.16 39.22
N GLU A 24 23.49 22.88 40.48
CA GLU A 24 24.78 22.39 40.96
C GLU A 24 25.10 21.01 40.42
N ALA A 25 24.06 20.19 40.23
CA ALA A 25 24.13 18.87 39.56
C ALA A 25 24.17 18.96 38.02
N GLU A 26 24.35 20.15 37.45
CA GLU A 26 24.37 20.40 36.00
C GLU A 26 23.11 19.84 35.26
N PHE A 27 21.96 19.85 35.97
CA PHE A 27 20.72 19.32 35.36
C PHE A 27 20.29 20.17 34.17
N PRO A 28 20.06 19.57 32.98
CA PRO A 28 19.76 20.31 31.74
C PRO A 28 18.29 20.72 31.71
N PHE A 29 17.93 21.85 32.35
CA PHE A 29 16.57 22.39 32.32
C PHE A 29 16.10 22.76 30.91
N ASP A 30 17.01 23.34 30.13
CA ASP A 30 16.74 23.90 28.81
C ASP A 30 17.16 23.02 27.64
N THR A 31 17.38 21.74 27.91
CA THR A 31 17.59 20.86 26.75
C THR A 31 16.30 20.86 25.95
N PRO A 32 16.27 21.52 24.79
CA PRO A 32 15.12 21.40 23.93
C PRO A 32 15.02 19.90 23.62
N VAL A 33 13.90 19.29 23.97
CA VAL A 33 13.52 18.01 23.37
C VAL A 33 13.34 18.34 21.88
N ARG A 34 14.45 18.47 21.16
CA ARG A 34 14.44 18.44 19.70
C ARG A 34 13.99 17.03 19.35
N ARG A 35 12.67 16.83 19.40
CA ARG A 35 12.05 15.91 18.49
C ARG A 35 12.41 16.50 17.13
N THR A 36 13.52 16.04 16.55
CA THR A 36 13.86 16.37 15.18
C THR A 36 12.63 16.00 14.38
N ALA A 37 11.93 17.04 13.91
CA ALA A 37 10.73 16.85 13.13
C ALA A 37 11.15 16.00 11.93
N LYS A 38 10.62 14.78 11.83
CA LYS A 38 10.96 13.89 10.73
C LYS A 38 10.19 14.36 9.52
N SER A 39 10.90 14.74 8.48
CA SER A 39 10.31 15.05 7.17
C SER A 39 9.62 13.83 6.60
N VAL A 40 8.50 14.07 5.92
CA VAL A 40 7.65 13.04 5.30
C VAL A 40 7.64 13.23 3.80
N VAL A 41 7.65 12.15 3.06
CA VAL A 41 7.56 12.14 1.59
C VAL A 41 6.38 11.27 1.18
N ARG A 42 5.60 11.76 0.21
CA ARG A 42 4.62 10.96 -0.51
C ARG A 42 5.34 10.24 -1.66
N ILE A 43 5.24 8.93 -1.70
CA ILE A 43 6.02 8.11 -2.62
C ILE A 43 5.55 8.28 -4.06
N ASP A 44 4.24 8.48 -4.25
CA ASP A 44 3.61 8.54 -5.57
C ASP A 44 4.14 9.66 -6.47
N ASP A 45 4.52 10.81 -5.91
CA ASP A 45 4.97 11.99 -6.66
C ASP A 45 6.18 12.71 -6.04
N GLY A 46 6.73 12.17 -4.95
CA GLY A 46 7.88 12.75 -4.26
C GLY A 46 7.58 14.03 -3.48
N LYS A 47 6.30 14.40 -3.27
CA LYS A 47 5.91 15.57 -2.48
C LYS A 47 6.39 15.46 -1.04
N ARG A 48 6.97 16.54 -0.51
CA ARG A 48 7.62 16.57 0.79
C ARG A 48 6.94 17.52 1.76
N TRP A 49 6.96 17.16 3.04
CA TRP A 49 6.57 17.99 4.17
C TRP A 49 7.67 18.00 5.24
N PRO A 50 7.89 19.14 5.90
CA PRO A 50 8.97 19.25 6.90
C PRO A 50 8.69 18.47 8.18
N SER A 51 7.45 18.01 8.39
CA SER A 51 7.04 17.21 9.55
C SER A 51 5.75 16.43 9.29
N CYS A 52 5.51 15.38 10.11
CA CYS A 52 4.23 14.68 10.12
C CYS A 52 3.06 15.62 10.36
N SER A 53 3.18 16.55 11.31
CA SER A 53 2.10 17.50 11.63
C SER A 53 1.79 18.47 10.48
N ALA A 54 2.80 18.86 9.68
CA ALA A 54 2.58 19.68 8.50
C ALA A 54 1.80 18.90 7.43
N ALA A 55 2.17 17.62 7.21
CA ALA A 55 1.46 16.73 6.30
C ALA A 55 0.01 16.48 6.76
N GLU A 56 -0.19 16.20 8.04
CA GLU A 56 -1.52 15.96 8.64
C GLU A 56 -2.44 17.16 8.46
N LYS A 57 -1.93 18.37 8.72
CA LYS A 57 -2.68 19.62 8.57
C LYS A 57 -3.12 19.83 7.12
N GLU A 58 -2.20 19.66 6.16
CA GLU A 58 -2.51 19.87 4.74
C GLU A 58 -3.47 18.80 4.21
N LEU A 59 -3.29 17.55 4.61
CA LEU A 59 -4.14 16.44 4.17
C LEU A 59 -5.48 16.35 4.88
N GLY A 60 -5.69 17.13 5.97
CA GLY A 60 -6.91 17.10 6.76
C GLY A 60 -7.13 15.75 7.44
N ILE A 61 -6.07 15.15 7.97
CA ILE A 61 -6.11 13.86 8.68
C ILE A 61 -5.83 14.03 10.17
N THR A 62 -6.18 13.02 10.96
CA THR A 62 -6.03 13.01 12.41
C THR A 62 -4.56 13.16 12.82
N GLN A 63 -4.31 13.98 13.84
CA GLN A 63 -2.97 14.15 14.42
C GLN A 63 -2.40 12.84 14.93
N GLY A 64 -1.12 12.60 14.63
CA GLY A 64 -0.39 11.39 14.98
C GLY A 64 -0.47 10.28 13.93
N TRP A 65 -1.50 10.27 13.08
CA TRP A 65 -1.69 9.20 12.10
C TRP A 65 -0.56 9.11 11.06
N MET A 66 -0.07 10.25 10.56
CA MET A 66 1.05 10.26 9.62
C MET A 66 2.32 9.64 10.24
N SER A 67 2.57 9.93 11.51
CA SER A 67 3.69 9.33 12.25
C SER A 67 3.53 7.80 12.35
N ASP A 68 2.33 7.31 12.64
CA ASP A 68 2.05 5.88 12.74
C ASP A 68 2.24 5.17 11.40
N VAL A 69 1.72 5.75 10.31
CA VAL A 69 1.86 5.21 8.95
C VAL A 69 3.33 5.13 8.53
N CYS A 70 4.11 6.20 8.75
CA CYS A 70 5.54 6.20 8.44
C CYS A 70 6.33 5.21 9.31
N ASN A 71 5.95 5.04 10.58
CA ASN A 71 6.55 4.03 11.46
C ASN A 71 6.16 2.60 11.07
N MET A 72 4.95 2.37 10.54
CA MET A 72 4.56 1.08 9.95
C MET A 72 5.37 0.78 8.69
N ALA A 73 5.55 1.76 7.81
CA ALA A 73 6.38 1.64 6.61
C ALA A 73 7.82 1.24 6.94
N LEU A 74 8.43 1.82 8.00
CA LEU A 74 9.75 1.41 8.52
C LEU A 74 9.85 -0.08 8.89
N ARG A 75 8.71 -0.70 9.23
CA ARG A 75 8.61 -2.13 9.59
C ARG A 75 8.18 -3.00 8.40
N GLY A 76 8.19 -2.45 7.19
CA GLY A 76 7.73 -3.13 5.98
C GLY A 76 6.20 -3.30 5.88
N LYS A 77 5.43 -2.62 6.73
CA LYS A 77 3.96 -2.64 6.69
C LYS A 77 3.45 -1.37 6.03
N TRP A 78 3.02 -1.48 4.80
CA TRP A 78 2.54 -0.35 4.02
C TRP A 78 1.04 -0.14 4.20
N VAL A 79 0.66 1.10 4.51
CA VAL A 79 -0.74 1.52 4.67
C VAL A 79 -0.95 2.78 3.82
N ALA A 80 -1.98 2.78 3.00
CA ALA A 80 -2.34 3.94 2.19
C ALA A 80 -3.23 4.92 2.97
N ILE A 81 -2.97 6.21 2.81
CA ILE A 81 -3.86 7.30 3.21
C ILE A 81 -4.40 7.94 1.92
N LYS A 82 -5.71 7.93 1.72
CA LYS A 82 -6.35 8.44 0.48
C LYS A 82 -5.72 7.82 -0.78
N ASN A 83 -5.48 6.51 -0.76
CA ASN A 83 -4.86 5.72 -1.82
C ASN A 83 -3.42 6.11 -2.18
N GLN A 84 -2.72 6.84 -1.32
CA GLN A 84 -1.33 7.25 -1.48
C GLN A 84 -0.46 6.74 -0.35
N PHE A 85 0.83 6.50 -0.62
CA PHE A 85 1.79 5.96 0.33
C PHE A 85 2.75 7.04 0.82
N TYR A 86 3.12 6.95 2.10
CA TYR A 86 3.97 7.92 2.78
C TYR A 86 5.07 7.20 3.55
N CYS A 87 6.25 7.82 3.58
CA CYS A 87 7.38 7.37 4.39
C CYS A 87 8.15 8.56 4.96
N PHE A 88 9.04 8.30 5.92
CA PHE A 88 10.00 9.31 6.31
C PHE A 88 11.00 9.56 5.18
N GLU A 89 11.46 10.80 5.04
CA GLU A 89 12.41 11.19 4.00
C GLU A 89 13.70 10.35 4.04
N SER A 90 14.12 9.90 5.23
CA SER A 90 15.28 9.02 5.40
C SER A 90 15.13 7.63 4.76
N MET A 91 13.89 7.22 4.43
CA MET A 91 13.58 5.95 3.74
C MET A 91 13.35 6.14 2.26
N TYR A 92 13.04 7.36 1.83
CA TYR A 92 12.59 7.63 0.47
C TYR A 92 13.74 7.45 -0.53
N SER A 93 13.47 6.70 -1.59
CA SER A 93 14.26 6.68 -2.82
C SER A 93 13.35 6.98 -4.01
N PRO A 94 13.78 7.78 -4.99
CA PRO A 94 13.01 7.99 -6.23
C PRO A 94 12.72 6.69 -7.01
N ASP A 95 13.54 5.66 -6.78
CA ASP A 95 13.44 4.37 -7.47
C ASP A 95 12.54 3.36 -6.73
N MET A 96 11.79 3.81 -5.70
CA MET A 96 10.87 2.93 -4.98
C MET A 96 9.77 2.41 -5.92
N ASP A 97 9.64 1.08 -6.01
CA ASP A 97 8.60 0.45 -6.83
C ASP A 97 7.24 0.50 -6.14
N LEU A 98 6.37 1.36 -6.66
CA LEU A 98 4.98 1.47 -6.18
C LEU A 98 4.18 0.18 -6.35
N THR A 99 4.49 -0.66 -7.34
CA THR A 99 3.81 -1.93 -7.54
C THR A 99 4.16 -2.90 -6.42
N GLU A 100 5.43 -2.96 -6.03
CA GLU A 100 5.87 -3.74 -4.88
C GLU A 100 5.20 -3.25 -3.59
N ILE A 101 5.19 -1.94 -3.35
CA ILE A 101 4.55 -1.33 -2.17
C ILE A 101 3.05 -1.66 -2.13
N ARG A 102 2.34 -1.57 -3.24
CA ARG A 102 0.92 -1.97 -3.36
C ARG A 102 0.73 -3.45 -3.08
N GLY A 103 1.65 -4.30 -3.56
CA GLY A 103 1.66 -5.73 -3.27
C GLY A 103 1.76 -6.00 -1.77
N LEU A 104 2.71 -5.37 -1.09
CA LEU A 104 2.90 -5.48 0.36
C LEU A 104 1.71 -4.92 1.15
N ALA A 105 1.05 -3.89 0.65
CA ALA A 105 -0.18 -3.32 1.22
C ALA A 105 -1.43 -4.19 0.98
N GLY A 106 -1.34 -5.25 0.18
CA GLY A 106 -2.43 -6.17 -0.09
C GLY A 106 -3.45 -5.66 -1.11
N TRP A 107 -3.03 -4.78 -2.01
CA TRP A 107 -3.87 -4.31 -3.10
C TRP A 107 -4.26 -5.44 -4.06
N ILE A 108 -5.32 -5.21 -4.82
CA ILE A 108 -5.91 -6.15 -5.77
C ILE A 108 -5.74 -5.59 -7.17
N VAL A 109 -5.42 -6.46 -8.12
CA VAL A 109 -5.32 -6.12 -9.54
C VAL A 109 -6.43 -6.83 -10.31
N ASN A 110 -7.04 -6.13 -11.25
CA ASN A 110 -7.86 -6.73 -12.29
C ASN A 110 -6.94 -7.25 -13.40
N LEU A 111 -6.91 -8.55 -13.61
CA LEU A 111 -6.03 -9.22 -14.57
C LEU A 111 -6.37 -8.92 -16.03
N GLU A 112 -7.60 -8.45 -16.30
CA GLU A 112 -8.05 -8.10 -17.65
C GLU A 112 -7.58 -6.69 -18.05
N THR A 113 -7.57 -5.75 -17.08
CA THR A 113 -7.28 -4.32 -17.35
C THR A 113 -5.95 -3.84 -16.79
N GLY A 114 -5.36 -4.57 -15.83
CA GLY A 114 -4.19 -4.12 -15.07
C GLY A 114 -4.51 -3.06 -14.01
N GLU A 115 -5.77 -2.67 -13.86
CA GLU A 115 -6.18 -1.67 -12.87
C GLU A 115 -6.05 -2.19 -11.44
N MET A 116 -5.49 -1.37 -10.55
CA MET A 116 -5.20 -1.76 -9.17
C MET A 116 -6.14 -1.06 -8.19
N PHE A 117 -6.61 -1.80 -7.20
CA PHE A 117 -7.57 -1.34 -6.21
C PHE A 117 -7.06 -1.58 -4.79
N PRO A 118 -7.23 -0.63 -3.87
CA PRO A 118 -6.80 -0.78 -2.48
C PRO A 118 -7.64 -1.79 -1.69
N THR A 119 -8.88 -2.05 -2.12
CA THR A 119 -9.79 -2.96 -1.43
C THR A 119 -10.61 -3.83 -2.38
N THR A 120 -11.04 -5.01 -1.89
CA THR A 120 -11.98 -5.88 -2.61
C THR A 120 -13.31 -5.21 -2.93
N THR A 121 -13.74 -4.24 -2.10
CA THR A 121 -14.99 -3.50 -2.30
C THR A 121 -14.88 -2.55 -3.48
N GLU A 122 -13.77 -1.83 -3.61
CA GLU A 122 -13.52 -0.93 -4.75
C GLU A 122 -13.33 -1.71 -6.04
N ALA A 123 -12.58 -2.82 -6.01
CA ALA A 123 -12.46 -3.72 -7.14
C ALA A 123 -13.81 -4.27 -7.62
N ALA A 124 -14.67 -4.67 -6.68
CA ALA A 124 -16.01 -5.17 -6.99
C ALA A 124 -16.90 -4.08 -7.61
N LYS A 125 -16.87 -2.87 -7.06
CA LYS A 125 -17.63 -1.72 -7.57
C LYS A 125 -17.20 -1.36 -8.99
N ALA A 126 -15.90 -1.27 -9.25
CA ALA A 126 -15.36 -0.95 -10.56
C ALA A 126 -15.71 -1.99 -11.63
N ALA A 127 -15.73 -3.26 -11.24
CA ALA A 127 -16.05 -4.37 -12.16
C ALA A 127 -17.54 -4.72 -12.24
N GLY A 128 -18.43 -3.99 -11.57
CA GLY A 128 -19.87 -4.26 -11.55
C GLY A 128 -20.22 -5.62 -10.96
N THR A 129 -19.46 -6.11 -9.97
CA THR A 129 -19.64 -7.43 -9.37
C THR A 129 -19.77 -7.36 -7.85
N SER A 130 -19.95 -8.49 -7.17
CA SER A 130 -20.00 -8.52 -5.71
C SER A 130 -18.62 -8.69 -5.08
N ARG A 131 -18.46 -8.20 -3.84
CA ARG A 131 -17.24 -8.39 -3.06
C ARG A 131 -16.88 -9.86 -2.86
N SER A 132 -17.88 -10.74 -2.70
CA SER A 132 -17.66 -12.19 -2.54
C SER A 132 -17.00 -12.81 -3.78
N VAL A 133 -17.42 -12.40 -4.96
CA VAL A 133 -16.81 -12.84 -6.22
C VAL A 133 -15.33 -12.43 -6.27
N VAL A 134 -15.00 -11.18 -5.98
CA VAL A 134 -13.60 -10.74 -5.95
C VAL A 134 -12.79 -11.54 -4.92
N LEU A 135 -13.34 -11.78 -3.72
CA LEU A 135 -12.69 -12.59 -2.69
C LEU A 135 -12.43 -14.03 -3.14
N ASP A 136 -13.35 -14.64 -3.87
CA ASP A 136 -13.17 -16.00 -4.37
C ASP A 136 -12.07 -16.07 -5.44
N HIS A 137 -11.97 -15.04 -6.29
CA HIS A 137 -10.88 -14.91 -7.25
C HIS A 137 -9.50 -14.77 -6.57
N VAL A 138 -9.35 -13.82 -5.65
CA VAL A 138 -8.05 -13.58 -4.99
C VAL A 138 -7.64 -14.72 -4.06
N LYS A 139 -8.60 -15.51 -3.54
CA LYS A 139 -8.35 -16.71 -2.72
C LYS A 139 -8.17 -17.98 -3.56
N ASN A 140 -8.06 -17.85 -4.87
CA ASN A 140 -7.91 -18.99 -5.81
C ASN A 140 -8.99 -20.06 -5.69
N LYS A 141 -10.24 -19.66 -5.39
CA LYS A 141 -11.40 -20.57 -5.35
C LYS A 141 -12.04 -20.77 -6.72
N VAL A 142 -11.61 -20.04 -7.72
CA VAL A 142 -12.06 -20.14 -9.12
C VAL A 142 -10.97 -20.80 -9.96
N LYS A 143 -11.36 -21.45 -11.05
CA LYS A 143 -10.40 -22.06 -11.99
C LYS A 143 -9.49 -20.95 -12.58
N PRO A 144 -8.19 -21.24 -12.85
CA PRO A 144 -7.24 -20.25 -13.35
C PRO A 144 -7.74 -19.47 -14.58
N GLN A 145 -8.35 -20.16 -15.56
CA GLN A 145 -8.88 -19.55 -16.78
C GLN A 145 -10.05 -18.57 -16.54
N ASN A 146 -10.71 -18.67 -15.38
CA ASN A 146 -11.83 -17.78 -15.00
C ASN A 146 -11.38 -16.71 -14.00
N LYS A 147 -10.09 -16.69 -13.64
CA LYS A 147 -9.58 -15.76 -12.65
C LYS A 147 -9.47 -14.36 -13.24
N ARG A 148 -10.22 -13.41 -12.69
CA ARG A 148 -10.23 -12.00 -13.12
C ARG A 148 -9.49 -11.07 -12.15
N PHE A 149 -9.28 -11.50 -10.91
CA PHE A 149 -8.63 -10.70 -9.88
C PHE A 149 -7.54 -11.49 -9.17
N SER A 150 -6.46 -10.82 -8.79
CA SER A 150 -5.39 -11.34 -7.96
C SER A 150 -4.95 -10.30 -6.94
N TYR A 151 -4.22 -10.72 -5.90
CA TYR A 151 -3.42 -9.75 -5.15
C TYR A 151 -2.28 -9.25 -6.04
N VAL A 152 -1.93 -7.96 -5.91
CA VAL A 152 -0.82 -7.37 -6.68
C VAL A 152 0.50 -8.10 -6.42
N ARG A 153 0.74 -8.56 -5.19
CA ARG A 153 1.94 -9.36 -4.83
C ARG A 153 2.07 -10.69 -5.58
N ASP A 154 0.94 -11.24 -6.05
CA ASP A 154 0.87 -12.53 -6.74
C ASP A 154 0.71 -12.35 -8.27
N TRP A 155 0.80 -11.10 -8.76
CA TRP A 155 0.63 -10.75 -10.17
C TRP A 155 1.98 -10.71 -10.90
N ASP A 156 2.04 -11.31 -12.07
CA ASP A 156 3.24 -11.38 -12.92
C ASP A 156 3.45 -10.19 -13.86
N GLY A 157 2.62 -9.13 -13.71
CA GLY A 157 2.68 -7.93 -14.54
C GLY A 157 1.98 -8.04 -15.89
N LYS A 158 1.42 -9.19 -16.23
CA LYS A 158 0.74 -9.39 -17.51
C LYS A 158 -0.72 -8.99 -17.42
N VAL A 159 -1.19 -8.31 -18.44
CA VAL A 159 -2.58 -7.89 -18.63
C VAL A 159 -3.17 -8.71 -19.77
N GLY A 160 -4.39 -9.14 -19.59
CA GLY A 160 -5.13 -9.91 -20.58
C GLY A 160 -5.80 -11.13 -19.97
N ARG A 161 -6.81 -11.65 -20.62
CA ARG A 161 -7.42 -12.91 -20.22
C ARG A 161 -6.34 -13.98 -20.24
N LEU A 162 -6.19 -14.71 -19.13
CA LEU A 162 -5.50 -16.00 -19.15
C LEU A 162 -6.37 -16.97 -19.99
N VAL A 163 -6.33 -16.78 -21.28
CA VAL A 163 -6.75 -17.84 -22.20
C VAL A 163 -5.69 -18.90 -21.99
N ASP A 164 -6.09 -20.05 -21.49
CA ASP A 164 -5.20 -21.19 -21.40
C ASP A 164 -4.83 -21.59 -22.83
N LEU A 165 -3.77 -21.00 -23.36
CA LEU A 165 -3.26 -21.24 -24.71
C LEU A 165 -2.76 -22.69 -24.89
N ASN A 166 -2.88 -23.50 -23.84
CA ASN A 166 -2.49 -24.91 -23.87
C ASN A 166 -3.63 -25.87 -24.17
N VAL A 167 -4.87 -25.40 -24.36
CA VAL A 167 -5.92 -26.27 -24.89
C VAL A 167 -5.83 -26.28 -26.42
N GLN A 168 -4.87 -27.02 -26.92
CA GLN A 168 -4.87 -27.38 -28.31
C GLN A 168 -5.93 -28.49 -28.52
N MET A 169 -6.94 -28.18 -29.32
CA MET A 169 -7.94 -29.18 -29.77
C MET A 169 -7.52 -29.65 -31.15
N ILE A 170 -7.39 -30.95 -31.29
CA ILE A 170 -7.03 -31.58 -32.56
C ILE A 170 -8.30 -32.18 -33.17
N CYS A 171 -8.65 -31.78 -34.40
CA CYS A 171 -9.64 -32.47 -35.16
C CYS A 171 -9.04 -33.79 -35.66
N LEU A 172 -9.54 -34.94 -35.19
CA LEU A 172 -9.02 -36.26 -35.52
C LEU A 172 -9.24 -36.66 -36.98
N GLU A 173 -10.17 -36.00 -37.66
CA GLU A 173 -10.48 -36.30 -39.08
C GLU A 173 -9.56 -35.54 -40.05
N THR A 174 -9.12 -34.33 -39.66
CA THR A 174 -8.35 -33.45 -40.54
C THR A 174 -6.93 -33.19 -40.06
N ASP A 175 -6.54 -33.73 -38.89
CA ASP A 175 -5.27 -33.41 -38.16
C ASP A 175 -5.05 -31.92 -37.95
N THR A 176 -6.13 -31.11 -37.96
CA THR A 176 -6.04 -29.68 -37.81
C THR A 176 -6.00 -29.32 -36.33
N ILE A 177 -5.00 -28.49 -35.92
CA ILE A 177 -4.86 -28.01 -34.57
C ILE A 177 -5.56 -26.66 -34.45
N TYR A 178 -6.51 -26.55 -33.52
CA TYR A 178 -7.21 -25.32 -33.15
C TYR A 178 -6.69 -24.80 -31.80
N HIS A 179 -6.44 -23.52 -31.72
CA HIS A 179 -5.92 -22.88 -30.52
C HIS A 179 -7.00 -22.19 -29.67
N SER A 180 -8.27 -22.21 -30.12
CA SER A 180 -9.39 -21.69 -29.37
C SER A 180 -10.71 -22.38 -29.77
N TYR A 181 -11.70 -22.32 -28.87
CA TYR A 181 -13.05 -22.81 -29.16
C TYR A 181 -13.72 -22.01 -30.30
N ASP A 182 -13.41 -20.71 -30.39
CA ASP A 182 -13.94 -19.83 -31.42
C ASP A 182 -13.39 -20.19 -32.81
N GLU A 183 -12.14 -20.64 -32.90
CA GLU A 183 -11.58 -21.17 -34.16
C GLU A 183 -12.29 -22.45 -34.65
N ILE A 184 -12.61 -23.33 -33.69
CA ILE A 184 -13.39 -24.53 -34.03
C ILE A 184 -14.79 -24.17 -34.54
N CYS A 185 -15.47 -23.29 -33.80
CA CYS A 185 -16.80 -22.83 -34.19
C CYS A 185 -16.77 -22.18 -35.60
N ALA A 186 -15.77 -21.30 -35.85
CA ALA A 186 -15.61 -20.68 -37.15
C ALA A 186 -15.38 -21.72 -38.28
N ALA A 187 -14.54 -22.72 -38.03
CA ALA A 187 -14.26 -23.77 -39.01
C ALA A 187 -15.50 -24.66 -39.31
N ILE A 188 -16.26 -25.01 -38.27
CA ILE A 188 -17.47 -25.87 -38.45
C ILE A 188 -18.62 -25.09 -39.13
N TRP A 189 -18.76 -23.77 -38.88
CA TRP A 189 -19.85 -22.97 -39.44
C TRP A 189 -19.53 -22.32 -40.79
N SER A 190 -18.25 -22.37 -41.23
CA SER A 190 -17.86 -21.86 -42.57
C SER A 190 -18.11 -22.84 -43.71
N ASP A 191 -18.33 -24.12 -43.41
CA ASP A 191 -18.55 -25.19 -44.40
C ASP A 191 -20.05 -25.56 -44.60
N GLY A 192 -20.98 -24.67 -44.15
CA GLY A 192 -22.43 -24.89 -44.28
C GLY A 192 -23.15 -23.96 -45.23
#